data_19e767535fcb90fb00c7819a80379ed2
#
_entry.id   19e767535fcb90fb00c7819a80379ed2
#
_cell.length_a   1.000
_cell.length_b   1.000
_cell.length_c   1.000
_cell.angle_alpha   90.00
_cell.angle_beta   90.00
_cell.angle_gamma   90.00
#
_symmetry.space_group_name_H-M   'P 1'
#
loop_
_entity.id
_entity.type
_entity.pdbx_description
1 polymer ?
#
loop_
_entity_poly.entity_id
_entity_poly.type
_entity_poly.pdbx_seq_one_letter_code
_entity_poly.pdbx_strand_id
1 'polypeptide(L)'
;MIYVRNGMSETTTFHAISRELACASMDAHNGSYTRNKAAIKGYCAAYVVGKKSGVDVSGFQLGKVCELQDNGNKDPKELRAFIGDIRNAAYGINSHLNRNLREQEFIADAFSIAEGQPAEKPGKEKKQPER
;
A
#
# COMPACT_ATOMS: atom_id res chain seq x y z
N MET A 1 -3.22 16.16 7.76
CA MET A 1 -1.91 16.37 7.11
C MET A 1 -0.95 15.30 7.62
N ILE A 2 -0.21 14.68 6.74
CA ILE A 2 0.78 13.65 7.10
C ILE A 2 2.16 14.30 7.11
N TYR A 3 2.85 14.22 8.25
CA TYR A 3 4.22 14.71 8.40
C TYR A 3 5.21 13.57 8.32
N VAL A 4 6.23 13.70 7.52
CA VAL A 4 7.30 12.71 7.38
C VAL A 4 8.55 13.21 8.09
N ARG A 5 9.11 12.37 8.95
CA ARG A 5 10.34 12.70 9.67
C ARG A 5 11.55 12.56 8.77
N ASN A 6 12.44 13.54 8.79
CA ASN A 6 13.71 13.46 8.08
C ASN A 6 14.63 12.39 8.70
N GLY A 7 15.47 11.79 7.87
CA GLY A 7 16.49 10.83 8.29
C GLY A 7 16.02 9.38 8.39
N MET A 8 14.78 9.08 8.00
CA MET A 8 14.31 7.69 7.87
C MET A 8 14.79 7.07 6.56
N SER A 9 15.03 5.76 6.56
CA SER A 9 15.29 5.02 5.31
C SER A 9 14.07 5.09 4.37
N GLU A 10 14.29 4.89 3.08
CA GLU A 10 13.21 4.85 2.07
C GLU A 10 12.15 3.80 2.42
N THR A 11 12.59 2.61 2.83
CA THR A 11 11.69 1.52 3.26
C THR A 11 10.84 1.92 4.46
N THR A 12 11.44 2.50 5.49
CA THR A 12 10.72 2.96 6.68
C THR A 12 9.75 4.08 6.34
N THR A 13 10.15 5.01 5.50
CA THR A 13 9.31 6.11 5.02
C THR A 13 8.10 5.57 4.24
N PHE A 14 8.32 4.63 3.34
CA PHE A 14 7.26 4.00 2.58
C PHE A 14 6.20 3.34 3.49
N HIS A 15 6.65 2.56 4.46
CA HIS A 15 5.75 1.90 5.40
C HIS A 15 5.01 2.87 6.31
N ALA A 16 5.68 3.91 6.77
CA ALA A 16 5.06 4.93 7.61
C ALA A 16 3.96 5.69 6.86
N ILE A 17 4.22 6.12 5.63
CA ILE A 17 3.23 6.79 4.78
C ILE A 17 2.07 5.87 4.46
N SER A 18 2.33 4.62 4.08
CA SER A 18 1.29 3.64 3.77
C SER A 18 0.37 3.40 4.96
N ARG A 19 0.92 3.31 6.16
CA ARG A 19 0.15 3.17 7.40
C ARG A 19 -0.75 4.37 7.67
N GLU A 20 -0.22 5.57 7.55
CA GLU A 20 -1.00 6.79 7.79
C GLU A 20 -2.09 7.00 6.74
N LEU A 21 -1.81 6.70 5.48
CA LEU A 21 -2.82 6.72 4.42
C LEU A 21 -3.94 5.70 4.66
N ALA A 22 -3.60 4.51 5.12
CA ALA A 22 -4.59 3.50 5.48
C ALA A 22 -5.47 3.96 6.64
N CYS A 23 -4.88 4.53 7.68
CA CYS A 23 -5.62 5.11 8.80
C CYS A 23 -6.55 6.24 8.35
N ALA A 24 -6.08 7.15 7.51
CA ALA A 24 -6.88 8.24 6.96
C ALA A 24 -8.05 7.75 6.11
N SER A 25 -7.84 6.70 5.32
CA SER A 25 -8.90 6.07 4.55
C SER A 25 -10.02 5.49 5.43
N MET A 26 -9.65 4.91 6.56
CA MET A 26 -10.62 4.36 7.52
C MET A 26 -11.40 5.46 8.25
N ASP A 27 -10.77 6.59 8.53
CA ASP A 27 -11.42 7.77 9.13
C ASP A 27 -12.53 8.32 8.23
N ALA A 28 -12.26 8.41 6.95
CA ALA A 28 -13.22 8.94 5.97
C ALA A 28 -14.52 8.12 5.88
N HIS A 29 -14.50 6.86 6.29
CA HIS A 29 -15.62 5.92 6.13
C HIS A 29 -16.32 5.52 7.43
N ASN A 30 -15.80 5.92 8.57
CA ASN A 30 -16.31 5.46 9.87
C ASN A 30 -16.39 6.58 10.89
N GLY A 31 -17.62 7.04 11.18
CA GLY A 31 -17.88 8.06 12.19
C GLY A 31 -17.49 7.70 13.63
N SER A 32 -17.09 6.48 13.90
CA SER A 32 -16.58 6.00 15.20
C SER A 32 -15.06 5.77 15.18
N TYR A 33 -14.35 6.45 14.29
CA TYR A 33 -12.90 6.36 14.17
C TYR A 33 -12.18 6.74 15.46
N THR A 34 -11.27 5.88 15.87
CA THR A 34 -10.22 6.22 16.83
C THR A 34 -8.88 5.73 16.28
N ARG A 35 -7.84 6.58 16.38
CA ARG A 35 -6.51 6.23 15.90
C ARG A 35 -5.99 4.91 16.47
N ASN A 36 -6.25 4.65 17.74
CA ASN A 36 -5.82 3.41 18.39
C ASN A 36 -6.46 2.16 17.79
N LYS A 37 -7.74 2.23 17.43
CA LYS A 37 -8.43 1.12 16.77
C LYS A 37 -7.96 0.93 15.33
N ALA A 38 -7.69 2.02 14.64
CA ALA A 38 -7.21 1.99 13.26
C ALA A 38 -5.73 1.62 13.13
N ALA A 39 -4.91 1.83 14.15
CA ALA A 39 -3.47 1.64 14.10
C ALA A 39 -3.06 0.21 13.71
N ILE A 40 -3.73 -0.79 14.26
CA ILE A 40 -3.47 -2.20 13.95
C ILE A 40 -3.84 -2.51 12.49
N LYS A 41 -5.01 -2.06 12.05
CA LYS A 41 -5.47 -2.21 10.67
C LYS A 41 -4.55 -1.50 9.68
N GLY A 42 -4.12 -0.28 10.02
CA GLY A 42 -3.18 0.50 9.23
C GLY A 42 -1.81 -0.18 9.11
N TYR A 43 -1.34 -0.79 10.18
CA TYR A 43 -0.11 -1.58 10.17
C TYR A 43 -0.20 -2.79 9.24
N CYS A 44 -1.29 -3.54 9.32
CA CYS A 44 -1.54 -4.67 8.42
C CYS A 44 -1.69 -4.23 6.95
N ALA A 45 -2.38 -3.13 6.70
CA ALA A 45 -2.52 -2.58 5.36
C ALA A 45 -1.17 -2.16 4.77
N ALA A 46 -0.31 -1.52 5.57
CA ALA A 46 1.05 -1.16 5.16
C ALA A 46 1.89 -2.39 4.79
N TYR A 47 1.75 -3.48 5.52
CA TYR A 47 2.39 -4.75 5.17
C TYR A 47 1.94 -5.25 3.78
N VAL A 48 0.65 -5.28 3.53
CA VAL A 48 0.10 -5.74 2.24
C VAL A 48 0.56 -4.84 1.09
N VAL A 49 0.52 -3.53 1.27
CA VAL A 49 1.00 -2.56 0.28
C VAL A 49 2.48 -2.75 -0.01
N GLY A 50 3.32 -2.87 1.01
CA GLY A 50 4.75 -3.09 0.88
C GLY A 50 5.07 -4.41 0.17
N LYS A 51 4.40 -5.48 0.57
CA LYS A 51 4.56 -6.80 -0.07
C LYS A 51 4.23 -6.77 -1.56
N LYS A 52 3.13 -6.12 -1.91
CA LYS A 52 2.68 -6.02 -3.29
C LYS A 52 3.56 -5.08 -4.14
N SER A 53 4.14 -4.07 -3.53
CA SER A 53 5.04 -3.13 -4.22
C SER A 53 6.49 -3.60 -4.28
N GLY A 54 6.81 -4.76 -3.74
CA GLY A 54 8.17 -5.31 -3.70
C GLY A 54 9.10 -4.61 -2.70
N VAL A 55 8.56 -3.89 -1.74
CA VAL A 55 9.32 -3.25 -0.67
C VAL A 55 9.58 -4.26 0.45
N ASP A 56 10.76 -4.22 1.06
CA ASP A 56 11.11 -5.11 2.16
C ASP A 56 10.13 -4.96 3.33
N VAL A 57 9.52 -6.07 3.73
CA VAL A 57 8.56 -6.16 4.84
C VAL A 57 9.05 -6.99 6.02
N SER A 58 10.32 -7.34 6.04
CA SER A 58 10.92 -8.20 7.07
C SER A 58 10.85 -7.60 8.47
N GLY A 59 10.75 -6.28 8.60
CA GLY A 59 10.59 -5.60 9.89
C GLY A 59 9.20 -5.67 10.51
N PHE A 60 8.20 -6.18 9.79
CA PHE A 60 6.84 -6.29 10.31
C PHE A 60 6.70 -7.49 11.26
N GLN A 61 6.07 -7.26 12.40
CA GLN A 61 5.84 -8.28 13.44
C GLN A 61 4.37 -8.68 13.48
N LEU A 62 3.92 -9.42 12.49
CA LEU A 62 2.51 -9.82 12.37
C LEU A 62 2.06 -10.77 13.49
N GLY A 63 2.97 -11.54 14.07
CA GLY A 63 2.66 -12.40 15.22
C GLY A 63 2.11 -11.62 16.40
N LYS A 64 2.67 -10.45 16.71
CA LYS A 64 2.16 -9.56 17.76
C LYS A 64 0.76 -9.02 17.45
N VAL A 65 0.44 -8.80 16.20
CA VAL A 65 -0.91 -8.39 15.79
C VAL A 65 -1.92 -9.50 16.07
N CYS A 66 -1.58 -10.74 15.77
CA CYS A 66 -2.42 -11.90 16.09
C CYS A 66 -2.66 -12.03 17.60
N GLU A 67 -1.62 -11.89 18.41
CA GLU A 67 -1.75 -11.93 19.88
C GLU A 67 -2.69 -10.83 20.42
N LEU A 68 -2.55 -9.61 19.91
CA LEU A 68 -3.41 -8.50 20.29
C LEU A 68 -4.88 -8.72 19.87
N GLN A 69 -5.08 -9.36 18.73
CA GLN A 69 -6.40 -9.67 18.20
C GLN A 69 -7.08 -10.81 18.96
N ASP A 70 -6.34 -11.85 19.33
CA ASP A 70 -6.86 -13.00 20.09
C ASP A 70 -7.32 -12.61 21.49
N ASN A 71 -6.72 -11.58 22.07
CA ASN A 71 -7.13 -11.04 23.37
C ASN A 71 -8.38 -10.15 23.30
N GLY A 72 -8.81 -9.75 22.10
CA GLY A 72 -9.88 -8.78 21.94
C GLY A 72 -11.21 -9.32 21.50
N ASN A 73 -11.30 -10.22 20.55
CA ASN A 73 -12.56 -10.71 20.05
C ASN A 73 -12.45 -11.89 19.08
N LYS A 74 -13.31 -12.86 19.29
CA LYS A 74 -13.39 -14.09 18.46
C LYS A 74 -14.66 -14.16 17.61
N ASP A 75 -15.42 -13.06 17.46
CA ASP A 75 -16.60 -13.06 16.61
C ASP A 75 -16.17 -13.11 15.12
N PRO A 76 -16.63 -14.14 14.37
CA PRO A 76 -16.31 -14.26 12.95
C PRO A 76 -16.74 -13.07 12.09
N LYS A 77 -17.82 -12.40 12.46
CA LYS A 77 -18.31 -11.21 11.74
C LYS A 77 -17.37 -10.03 11.90
N GLU A 78 -16.88 -9.80 13.12
CA GLU A 78 -15.91 -8.72 13.40
C GLU A 78 -14.57 -9.00 12.76
N LEU A 79 -14.12 -10.26 12.74
CA LEU A 79 -12.90 -10.66 12.06
C LEU A 79 -12.99 -10.43 10.55
N ARG A 80 -14.12 -10.75 9.94
CA ARG A 80 -14.35 -10.47 8.50
C ARG A 80 -14.36 -8.97 8.21
N ALA A 81 -14.99 -8.18 9.06
CA ALA A 81 -14.99 -6.72 8.94
C ALA A 81 -13.58 -6.15 9.09
N PHE A 82 -12.82 -6.65 10.04
CA PHE A 82 -11.42 -6.26 10.27
C PHE A 82 -10.54 -6.55 9.04
N ILE A 83 -10.61 -7.74 8.48
CA ILE A 83 -9.88 -8.12 7.27
C ILE A 83 -10.37 -7.31 6.06
N GLY A 84 -11.66 -7.07 5.95
CA GLY A 84 -12.26 -6.26 4.90
C GLY A 84 -11.75 -4.82 4.89
N ASP A 85 -11.65 -4.20 6.05
CA ASP A 85 -11.11 -2.84 6.21
C ASP A 85 -9.65 -2.76 5.76
N ILE A 86 -8.83 -3.74 6.15
CA ILE A 86 -7.42 -3.84 5.73
C ILE A 86 -7.32 -3.99 4.22
N ARG A 87 -8.10 -4.89 3.65
CA ARG A 87 -8.13 -5.14 2.21
C ARG A 87 -8.53 -3.90 1.42
N ASN A 88 -9.57 -3.21 1.84
CA ASN A 88 -10.07 -2.02 1.16
C ASN A 88 -9.05 -0.87 1.22
N ALA A 89 -8.44 -0.65 2.37
CA ALA A 89 -7.40 0.36 2.52
C ALA A 89 -6.16 0.05 1.65
N ALA A 90 -5.68 -1.18 1.67
CA ALA A 90 -4.54 -1.61 0.86
C ALA A 90 -4.84 -1.53 -0.64
N TYR A 91 -6.03 -1.93 -1.05
CA TYR A 91 -6.47 -1.83 -2.45
C TYR A 91 -6.51 -0.38 -2.94
N GLY A 92 -7.05 0.52 -2.15
CA GLY A 92 -7.09 1.95 -2.46
C GLY A 92 -5.69 2.53 -2.67
N ILE A 93 -4.77 2.26 -1.77
CA ILE A 93 -3.38 2.73 -1.86
C ILE A 93 -2.69 2.14 -3.10
N ASN A 94 -2.78 0.84 -3.32
CA ASN A 94 -2.17 0.18 -4.48
C ASN A 94 -2.72 0.70 -5.80
N SER A 95 -4.01 0.99 -5.88
CA SER A 95 -4.64 1.55 -7.09
C SER A 95 -4.11 2.95 -7.39
N HIS A 96 -3.92 3.78 -6.38
CA HIS A 96 -3.32 5.11 -6.55
C HIS A 96 -1.85 5.03 -6.97
N LEU A 97 -1.06 4.16 -6.35
CA LEU A 97 0.33 3.95 -6.72
C LEU A 97 0.48 3.49 -8.17
N ASN A 98 -0.29 2.51 -8.58
CA ASN A 98 -0.25 1.99 -9.94
C ASN A 98 -0.62 3.06 -10.98
N ARG A 99 -1.61 3.88 -10.70
CA ARG A 99 -2.02 4.97 -11.58
C ARG A 99 -0.91 6.00 -11.72
N ASN A 100 -0.36 6.47 -10.61
CA ASN A 100 0.68 7.50 -10.63
C ASN A 100 1.97 7.01 -11.30
N LEU A 101 2.35 5.75 -11.10
CA LEU A 101 3.51 5.17 -11.77
C LEU A 101 3.31 5.12 -13.29
N ARG A 102 2.13 4.74 -13.76
CA ARG A 102 1.81 4.74 -15.20
C ARG A 102 1.83 6.15 -15.80
N GLU A 103 1.31 7.14 -15.08
CA GLU A 103 1.38 8.53 -15.53
C GLU A 103 2.81 9.03 -15.63
N GLN A 104 3.68 8.67 -14.68
CA GLN A 104 5.10 9.03 -14.73
C GLN A 104 5.84 8.34 -15.88
N GLU A 105 5.58 7.08 -16.13
CA GLU A 105 6.12 6.35 -17.28
C GLU A 105 5.71 7.01 -18.60
N PHE A 106 4.44 7.37 -18.73
CA PHE A 106 3.93 8.06 -19.90
C PHE A 106 4.59 9.43 -20.11
N ILE A 107 4.77 10.20 -19.06
CA ILE A 107 5.46 11.50 -19.12
C ILE A 107 6.93 11.31 -19.49
N ALA A 108 7.62 10.35 -18.90
CA ALA A 108 9.01 10.05 -19.21
C ALA A 108 9.20 9.65 -20.69
N ASP A 109 8.30 8.82 -21.21
CA ASP A 109 8.29 8.41 -22.62
C ASP A 109 8.03 9.62 -23.54
N ALA A 110 7.11 10.50 -23.19
CA ALA A 110 6.83 11.71 -23.94
C ALA A 110 8.03 12.65 -23.98
N PHE A 111 8.75 12.82 -22.86
CA PHE A 111 9.98 13.61 -22.79
C PHE A 111 11.10 12.98 -23.63
N SER A 112 11.25 11.68 -23.62
CA SER A 112 12.25 10.97 -24.44
C SER A 112 12.00 11.15 -25.93
N ILE A 113 10.76 11.15 -26.36
CA ILE A 113 10.35 11.42 -27.76
C ILE A 113 10.65 12.88 -28.13
N ALA A 114 10.36 13.82 -27.25
CA ALA A 114 10.58 15.26 -27.49
C ALA A 114 12.09 15.60 -27.63
N GLU A 115 12.96 14.88 -26.92
CA GLU A 115 14.42 15.04 -27.01
C GLU A 115 15.05 14.29 -28.20
N GLY A 116 14.26 13.61 -29.01
CA GLY A 116 14.73 12.89 -30.20
C GLY A 116 15.52 11.63 -29.90
N GLN A 117 15.53 11.17 -28.64
CA GLN A 117 16.07 9.87 -28.28
C GLN A 117 15.00 8.80 -28.59
N PRO A 118 15.37 7.73 -29.31
CA PRO A 118 14.45 6.63 -29.48
C PRO A 118 14.17 6.06 -28.08
N ALA A 119 12.92 6.15 -27.64
CA ALA A 119 12.47 5.40 -26.48
C ALA A 119 12.76 3.93 -26.78
N GLU A 120 13.67 3.31 -26.04
CA GLU A 120 13.73 1.87 -26.00
C GLU A 120 12.38 1.41 -25.49
N LYS A 121 11.54 0.97 -26.40
CA LYS A 121 10.35 0.26 -26.01
C LYS A 121 10.83 -0.92 -25.19
N PRO A 122 10.44 -1.04 -23.92
CA PRO A 122 10.65 -2.30 -23.22
C PRO A 122 10.09 -3.35 -24.15
N GLY A 123 10.93 -4.27 -24.57
CA GLY A 123 10.55 -5.25 -25.57
C GLY A 123 9.25 -5.86 -25.09
N LYS A 124 8.18 -5.63 -25.82
CA LYS A 124 7.02 -6.46 -25.68
C LYS A 124 7.55 -7.84 -25.98
N GLU A 125 7.86 -8.61 -24.99
CA GLU A 125 7.83 -10.04 -25.14
C GLU A 125 6.50 -10.33 -25.79
N LYS A 126 6.56 -10.58 -27.07
CA LYS A 126 5.42 -11.19 -27.74
C LYS A 126 5.27 -12.51 -27.02
N LYS A 127 4.39 -12.53 -26.03
CA LYS A 127 3.86 -13.80 -25.56
C LYS A 127 3.30 -14.43 -26.81
N GLN A 128 4.02 -15.39 -27.34
CA GLN A 128 3.48 -16.24 -28.38
C GLN A 128 2.23 -16.85 -27.75
N PRO A 129 1.08 -16.78 -28.46
CA PRO A 129 -0.08 -17.50 -28.00
C PRO A 129 0.31 -18.96 -27.90
N GLU A 130 0.35 -19.48 -26.70
CA GLU A 130 0.47 -20.92 -26.51
C GLU A 130 -0.76 -21.56 -27.09
N ARG A 131 -0.51 -22.45 -28.01
CA ARG A 131 -1.55 -23.31 -28.52
C ARG A 131 -1.86 -24.42 -27.52
#